data_42be7498eec51ccc764a20e06f919cb1
#
_entry.id   42be7498eec51ccc764a20e06f919cb1
#
_cell.length_a   1.000
_cell.length_b   1.000
_cell.length_c   1.000
_cell.angle_alpha   90.00
_cell.angle_beta   90.00
_cell.angle_gamma   90.00
#
_symmetry.space_group_name_H-M   'P 1'
#
loop_
_entity.id
_entity.type
_entity.pdbx_description
1 polymer ?
#
loop_
_entity_poly.entity_id
_entity_poly.type
_entity_poly.pdbx_seq_one_letter_code
_entity_poly.pdbx_strand_id
1 'polypeptide(L)'
;MAQNIVVQVGQCGSQIGCRFWDLALREHASLMSSTNPKKCIYDASLSAFFRNVDENKNTSLSYPSPIRTLKARAVLVDMEEGVLRSILASPLRDLFDGEQFIRDVSGAGNNWAVGNRFYGEKYRQVLSDEIRRQAEQCDSLQSFMMIHSMGGGTGSGLGTFILSLLDEMYPKVCRIVTPVYPSKDDDVITSPYNSVLATRELTEHADCVLPVDNDSLIDIVSRCDNSSTKKNDDGRCPFDSINTIVANLILNLTSSSRFDGPLNVDLSEIPMNLVPYPRMHYLISSQIPAPFKTKTNSSIPRNINQIFRDALSPHFQTLRVQPQINGIYIACGMILRSKTIQMSDIRRNIDLLKLKHMKFVKWNEDGWKIGLCIVPPNGLPYSLLTLANHTCIKETFIELKERFTTLYRRKAHVHHYTDHMELSDFEQARENLNQLIEEYKNIEQTSGLLDTTENETSSSSSSTTNIPRLNVLS
;
A
#
# COMPACT_ATOMS: atom_id res chain seq x y z
N MET A 1 13.61 -16.55 -7.62
CA MET A 1 12.97 -15.67 -6.63
C MET A 1 12.10 -14.65 -7.34
N ALA A 2 11.03 -14.23 -6.70
CA ALA A 2 10.13 -13.24 -7.19
C ALA A 2 10.81 -11.88 -7.36
N GLN A 3 10.70 -11.29 -8.52
CA GLN A 3 11.25 -9.98 -8.86
C GLN A 3 10.11 -8.98 -9.05
N ASN A 4 10.32 -7.75 -8.58
CA ASN A 4 9.30 -6.73 -8.55
C ASN A 4 9.82 -5.43 -9.17
N ILE A 5 8.95 -4.73 -9.89
CA ILE A 5 9.27 -3.43 -10.49
C ILE A 5 8.50 -2.36 -9.75
N VAL A 6 9.20 -1.29 -9.34
CA VAL A 6 8.59 -0.14 -8.65
C VAL A 6 8.37 0.99 -9.63
N VAL A 7 7.12 1.39 -9.81
CA VAL A 7 6.73 2.51 -10.68
C VAL A 7 6.41 3.72 -9.80
N GLN A 8 7.19 4.78 -9.94
CA GLN A 8 7.10 6.00 -9.14
C GLN A 8 6.55 7.11 -10.03
N VAL A 9 5.37 7.65 -9.69
CA VAL A 9 4.72 8.63 -10.54
C VAL A 9 4.48 9.94 -9.82
N GLY A 10 4.97 11.03 -10.42
CA GLY A 10 4.89 12.38 -9.92
C GLY A 10 5.81 12.64 -8.73
N GLN A 11 5.76 13.87 -8.23
CA GLN A 11 6.60 14.35 -7.13
C GLN A 11 6.51 13.46 -5.89
N CYS A 12 5.29 13.16 -5.42
CA CYS A 12 5.04 12.35 -4.23
C CYS A 12 5.60 10.94 -4.40
N GLY A 13 5.27 10.25 -5.52
CA GLY A 13 5.76 8.90 -5.80
C GLY A 13 7.28 8.83 -5.87
N SER A 14 7.92 9.82 -6.48
CA SER A 14 9.37 9.90 -6.60
C SER A 14 10.05 10.15 -5.25
N GLN A 15 9.50 11.00 -4.39
CA GLN A 15 10.06 11.27 -3.06
C GLN A 15 9.93 10.04 -2.13
N ILE A 16 8.77 9.39 -2.08
CA ILE A 16 8.56 8.17 -1.30
C ILE A 16 9.47 7.05 -1.83
N GLY A 17 9.52 6.88 -3.16
CA GLY A 17 10.36 5.87 -3.78
C GLY A 17 11.85 6.06 -3.48
N CYS A 18 12.37 7.27 -3.53
CA CYS A 18 13.75 7.54 -3.12
C CYS A 18 14.03 7.13 -1.68
N ARG A 19 13.07 7.41 -0.79
CA ARG A 19 13.20 7.00 0.60
C ARG A 19 13.15 5.48 0.76
N PHE A 20 12.29 4.81 -0.02
CA PHE A 20 12.24 3.35 -0.08
C PHE A 20 13.58 2.74 -0.51
N TRP A 21 14.20 3.24 -1.58
CA TRP A 21 15.48 2.74 -2.07
C TRP A 21 16.62 2.95 -1.07
N ASP A 22 16.71 4.12 -0.44
CA ASP A 22 17.72 4.39 0.61
C ASP A 22 17.58 3.39 1.76
N LEU A 23 16.37 3.19 2.26
CA LEU A 23 16.12 2.27 3.37
C LEU A 23 16.32 0.81 2.98
N ALA A 24 15.93 0.40 1.77
CA ALA A 24 16.14 -0.96 1.27
C ALA A 24 17.62 -1.30 1.20
N LEU A 25 18.45 -0.41 0.62
CA LEU A 25 19.89 -0.59 0.57
C LEU A 25 20.51 -0.69 1.97
N ARG A 26 20.06 0.13 2.92
CA ARG A 26 20.55 0.09 4.32
C ARG A 26 20.18 -1.21 5.01
N GLU A 27 18.96 -1.77 4.77
CA GLU A 27 18.57 -3.07 5.32
C GLU A 27 19.46 -4.20 4.80
N HIS A 28 19.71 -4.25 3.49
CA HIS A 28 20.59 -5.25 2.88
C HIS A 28 22.05 -5.09 3.35
N ALA A 29 22.56 -3.88 3.41
CA ALA A 29 23.92 -3.60 3.91
C ALA A 29 24.08 -4.03 5.38
N SER A 30 23.09 -3.75 6.23
CA SER A 30 23.10 -4.17 7.64
C SER A 30 23.10 -5.70 7.78
N LEU A 31 22.32 -6.41 6.98
CA LEU A 31 22.29 -7.87 6.97
C LEU A 31 23.63 -8.45 6.51
N MET A 32 24.18 -7.95 5.41
CA MET A 32 25.48 -8.40 4.89
C MET A 32 26.62 -8.18 5.88
N SER A 33 26.63 -7.03 6.54
CA SER A 33 27.63 -6.71 7.58
C SER A 33 27.57 -7.66 8.77
N SER A 34 26.37 -8.16 9.11
CA SER A 34 26.17 -9.08 10.22
C SER A 34 26.54 -10.54 9.86
N THR A 35 26.37 -10.95 8.60
CA THR A 35 26.58 -12.35 8.16
C THR A 35 28.00 -12.60 7.65
N ASN A 36 28.57 -11.73 6.85
CA ASN A 36 29.92 -11.92 6.30
C ASN A 36 30.55 -10.58 5.85
N PRO A 37 31.26 -9.86 6.74
CA PRO A 37 31.72 -8.48 6.46
C PRO A 37 32.76 -8.37 5.31
N LYS A 38 33.32 -9.51 4.83
CA LYS A 38 34.36 -9.53 3.79
C LYS A 38 33.85 -9.85 2.38
N LYS A 39 32.59 -10.27 2.21
CA LYS A 39 32.02 -10.64 0.89
C LYS A 39 30.70 -9.94 0.66
N CYS A 40 30.74 -8.86 -0.14
CA CYS A 40 29.53 -8.30 -0.73
C CYS A 40 29.09 -9.19 -1.92
N ILE A 41 28.12 -10.07 -1.70
CA ILE A 41 27.61 -11.00 -2.71
C ILE A 41 26.21 -10.54 -3.11
N TYR A 42 26.00 -10.45 -4.42
CA TYR A 42 24.68 -10.32 -4.99
C TYR A 42 23.97 -11.68 -4.90
N ASP A 43 22.91 -11.72 -4.14
CA ASP A 43 22.12 -12.90 -3.82
C ASP A 43 20.67 -12.79 -4.33
N ALA A 44 19.90 -13.82 -4.07
CA ALA A 44 18.49 -13.85 -4.41
C ALA A 44 17.68 -12.74 -3.72
N SER A 45 18.04 -12.36 -2.49
CA SER A 45 17.39 -11.29 -1.72
C SER A 45 17.50 -9.93 -2.43
N LEU A 46 18.71 -9.59 -2.88
CA LEU A 46 18.96 -8.37 -3.66
C LEU A 46 18.28 -8.43 -5.03
N SER A 47 18.24 -9.60 -5.66
CA SER A 47 17.64 -9.80 -6.98
C SER A 47 16.15 -9.43 -7.02
N ALA A 48 15.45 -9.42 -5.89
CA ALA A 48 14.03 -9.08 -5.82
C ALA A 48 13.72 -7.65 -6.29
N PHE A 49 14.62 -6.70 -6.04
CA PHE A 49 14.43 -5.28 -6.37
C PHE A 49 15.61 -4.66 -7.11
N PHE A 50 16.75 -5.34 -7.15
CA PHE A 50 17.95 -4.83 -7.78
C PHE A 50 18.44 -5.81 -8.83
N ARG A 51 19.21 -5.31 -9.79
CA ARG A 51 20.01 -6.09 -10.72
C ARG A 51 21.47 -5.74 -10.56
N ASN A 52 22.35 -6.68 -10.73
CA ASN A 52 23.79 -6.49 -10.70
C ASN A 52 24.30 -6.39 -12.13
N VAL A 53 24.91 -5.28 -12.50
CA VAL A 53 25.35 -4.98 -13.86
C VAL A 53 26.87 -4.91 -13.92
N ASP A 54 27.47 -5.56 -14.90
CA ASP A 54 28.86 -5.33 -15.28
C ASP A 54 28.90 -4.23 -16.35
N GLU A 55 29.25 -3.02 -15.95
CA GLU A 55 29.32 -1.86 -16.83
C GLU A 55 30.26 -2.06 -18.03
N ASN A 56 31.35 -2.84 -17.85
CA ASN A 56 32.31 -3.10 -18.93
C ASN A 56 31.70 -3.94 -20.05
N LYS A 57 30.75 -4.83 -19.73
CA LYS A 57 30.09 -5.73 -20.67
C LYS A 57 28.64 -5.33 -20.97
N ASN A 58 28.12 -4.35 -20.28
CA ASN A 58 26.72 -3.95 -20.32
C ASN A 58 25.73 -5.13 -20.18
N THR A 59 26.08 -6.10 -19.31
CA THR A 59 25.30 -7.33 -19.10
C THR A 59 24.91 -7.46 -17.63
N SER A 60 23.71 -7.94 -17.39
CA SER A 60 23.25 -8.30 -16.04
C SER A 60 23.93 -9.60 -15.60
N LEU A 61 24.41 -9.61 -14.36
CA LEU A 61 25.05 -10.79 -13.75
C LEU A 61 23.99 -11.58 -12.98
N SER A 62 23.99 -12.90 -13.20
CA SER A 62 23.15 -13.81 -12.40
C SER A 62 23.69 -13.95 -10.97
N TYR A 63 22.82 -14.36 -10.05
CA TYR A 63 23.23 -14.67 -8.67
C TYR A 63 23.57 -16.18 -8.52
N PRO A 64 24.51 -16.55 -7.62
CA PRO A 64 25.34 -15.70 -6.78
C PRO A 64 26.53 -15.09 -7.52
N SER A 65 26.80 -13.80 -7.35
CA SER A 65 27.92 -13.12 -7.98
C SER A 65 28.46 -11.99 -7.09
N PRO A 66 29.72 -11.56 -7.23
CA PRO A 66 30.19 -10.36 -6.55
C PRO A 66 29.39 -9.15 -7.00
N ILE A 67 29.06 -8.26 -6.06
CA ILE A 67 28.39 -7.01 -6.39
C ILE A 67 29.35 -6.14 -7.22
N ARG A 68 28.89 -5.70 -8.38
CA ARG A 68 29.53 -4.74 -9.26
C ARG A 68 28.82 -3.41 -9.15
N THR A 69 27.83 -3.18 -9.98
CA THR A 69 26.97 -2.00 -9.92
C THR A 69 25.52 -2.46 -9.74
N LEU A 70 24.88 -2.02 -8.65
CA LEU A 70 23.47 -2.30 -8.40
C LEU A 70 22.60 -1.28 -9.13
N LYS A 71 21.64 -1.76 -9.89
CA LYS A 71 20.60 -0.96 -10.54
C LYS A 71 19.23 -1.35 -10.00
N ALA A 72 18.39 -0.36 -9.72
CA ALA A 72 17.03 -0.59 -9.23
C ALA A 72 16.12 -1.08 -10.35
N ARG A 73 15.20 -1.99 -10.04
CA ARG A 73 14.10 -2.36 -10.93
C ARG A 73 12.99 -1.33 -10.76
N ALA A 74 13.11 -0.21 -11.47
CA ALA A 74 12.25 0.95 -11.28
C ALA A 74 11.94 1.66 -12.60
N VAL A 75 10.79 2.34 -12.64
CA VAL A 75 10.43 3.34 -13.66
C VAL A 75 10.02 4.60 -12.93
N LEU A 76 10.65 5.73 -13.25
CA LEU A 76 10.39 7.02 -12.62
C LEU A 76 9.77 7.96 -13.64
N VAL A 77 8.56 8.41 -13.36
CA VAL A 77 7.78 9.21 -14.29
C VAL A 77 7.36 10.51 -13.61
N ASP A 78 7.79 11.64 -14.14
CA ASP A 78 7.30 12.94 -13.68
C ASP A 78 7.29 13.96 -14.83
N MET A 79 6.21 14.70 -14.93
CA MET A 79 6.06 15.75 -15.93
C MET A 79 6.69 17.07 -15.48
N GLU A 80 7.36 17.07 -14.32
CA GLU A 80 8.14 18.17 -13.78
C GLU A 80 9.57 17.72 -13.47
N GLU A 81 10.57 18.50 -13.88
CA GLU A 81 11.97 18.10 -13.69
C GLU A 81 12.49 18.23 -12.24
N GLY A 82 11.80 18.99 -11.37
CA GLY A 82 12.34 19.43 -10.08
C GLY A 82 12.79 18.28 -9.18
N VAL A 83 11.92 17.30 -8.93
CA VAL A 83 12.22 16.17 -8.05
C VAL A 83 13.19 15.18 -8.72
N LEU A 84 13.01 14.90 -10.01
CA LEU A 84 13.92 14.00 -10.73
C LEU A 84 15.35 14.56 -10.78
N ARG A 85 15.51 15.87 -10.93
CA ARG A 85 16.83 16.53 -10.81
C ARG A 85 17.45 16.36 -9.43
N SER A 86 16.65 16.46 -8.37
CA SER A 86 17.14 16.26 -7.00
C SER A 86 17.62 14.82 -6.78
N ILE A 87 16.96 13.83 -7.38
CA ILE A 87 17.38 12.41 -7.35
C ILE A 87 18.72 12.25 -8.08
N LEU A 88 18.86 12.83 -9.27
CA LEU A 88 20.07 12.77 -10.06
C LEU A 88 21.26 13.51 -9.38
N ALA A 89 20.98 14.45 -8.48
CA ALA A 89 21.98 15.13 -7.66
C ALA A 89 22.30 14.39 -6.35
N SER A 90 21.51 13.37 -5.99
CA SER A 90 21.67 12.60 -4.74
C SER A 90 22.65 11.42 -4.91
N PRO A 91 23.11 10.80 -3.80
CA PRO A 91 23.90 9.57 -3.85
C PRO A 91 23.19 8.38 -4.51
N LEU A 92 21.86 8.45 -4.67
CA LEU A 92 21.07 7.40 -5.33
C LEU A 92 21.12 7.47 -6.87
N ARG A 93 21.80 8.48 -7.44
CA ARG A 93 21.92 8.65 -8.90
C ARG A 93 22.37 7.36 -9.60
N ASP A 94 23.41 6.72 -9.09
CA ASP A 94 24.05 5.58 -9.73
C ASP A 94 23.18 4.30 -9.67
N LEU A 95 22.09 4.35 -8.86
CA LEU A 95 21.13 3.26 -8.74
C LEU A 95 20.18 3.17 -9.94
N PHE A 96 20.04 4.23 -10.71
CA PHE A 96 19.11 4.30 -11.84
C PHE A 96 19.86 4.48 -13.15
N ASP A 97 19.30 3.93 -14.23
CA ASP A 97 19.76 4.23 -15.59
C ASP A 97 19.01 5.46 -16.13
N GLY A 98 19.66 6.18 -17.04
CA GLY A 98 19.07 7.41 -17.61
C GLY A 98 17.72 7.19 -18.32
N GLU A 99 17.52 6.02 -18.89
CA GLU A 99 16.32 5.63 -19.63
C GLU A 99 15.12 5.32 -18.72
N GLN A 100 15.35 5.00 -17.44
CA GLN A 100 14.30 4.80 -16.43
C GLN A 100 13.56 6.10 -16.06
N PHE A 101 14.10 7.26 -16.45
CA PHE A 101 13.50 8.57 -16.17
C PHE A 101 12.68 9.06 -17.36
N ILE A 102 11.36 9.08 -17.21
CA ILE A 102 10.44 9.64 -18.17
C ILE A 102 9.98 11.00 -17.62
N ARG A 103 10.31 12.08 -18.33
CA ARG A 103 10.12 13.45 -17.86
C ARG A 103 9.67 14.40 -18.96
N ASP A 104 8.96 15.43 -18.56
CA ASP A 104 8.62 16.61 -19.37
C ASP A 104 8.93 17.89 -18.56
N VAL A 105 8.65 19.05 -19.12
CA VAL A 105 8.96 20.36 -18.53
C VAL A 105 7.70 21.04 -17.98
N SER A 106 6.54 20.75 -18.55
CA SER A 106 5.34 21.60 -18.39
C SER A 106 4.44 21.21 -17.20
N GLY A 107 4.59 20.01 -16.61
CA GLY A 107 3.67 19.52 -15.59
C GLY A 107 2.24 19.30 -16.08
N ALA A 108 1.41 18.63 -15.27
CA ALA A 108 -0.01 18.36 -15.60
C ALA A 108 -0.99 19.38 -14.98
N GLY A 109 -0.49 20.48 -14.41
CA GLY A 109 -1.32 21.58 -13.88
C GLY A 109 -2.37 21.15 -12.85
N ASN A 110 -2.08 20.16 -12.02
CA ASN A 110 -3.03 19.56 -11.07
C ASN A 110 -4.36 19.12 -11.69
N ASN A 111 -4.34 18.67 -12.94
CA ASN A 111 -5.50 18.22 -13.69
C ASN A 111 -5.35 16.76 -14.12
N TRP A 112 -6.22 15.88 -13.62
CA TRP A 112 -6.24 14.47 -13.96
C TRP A 112 -6.38 14.23 -15.47
N ALA A 113 -7.27 15.00 -16.14
CA ALA A 113 -7.53 14.82 -17.57
C ALA A 113 -6.30 15.14 -18.42
N VAL A 114 -5.53 16.18 -18.06
CA VAL A 114 -4.25 16.48 -18.72
C VAL A 114 -3.26 15.34 -18.49
N GLY A 115 -3.14 14.84 -17.26
CA GLY A 115 -2.25 13.72 -16.92
C GLY A 115 -2.62 12.44 -17.66
N ASN A 116 -3.90 12.06 -17.63
CA ASN A 116 -4.38 10.79 -18.18
C ASN A 116 -4.54 10.84 -19.70
N ARG A 117 -5.29 11.82 -20.24
CA ARG A 117 -5.66 11.85 -21.66
C ARG A 117 -4.57 12.47 -22.53
N PHE A 118 -3.96 13.58 -22.10
CA PHE A 118 -2.95 14.26 -22.92
C PHE A 118 -1.56 13.62 -22.73
N TYR A 119 -1.03 13.59 -21.51
CA TYR A 119 0.31 13.02 -21.28
C TYR A 119 0.33 11.51 -21.42
N GLY A 120 -0.73 10.82 -21.01
CA GLY A 120 -0.86 9.37 -21.19
C GLY A 120 -0.68 8.97 -22.64
N GLU A 121 -1.44 9.55 -23.55
CA GLU A 121 -1.34 9.24 -24.99
C GLU A 121 -0.02 9.72 -25.59
N LYS A 122 0.46 10.93 -25.23
CA LYS A 122 1.73 11.47 -25.70
C LYS A 122 2.91 10.54 -25.39
N TYR A 123 2.95 9.96 -24.21
CA TYR A 123 4.06 9.12 -23.73
C TYR A 123 3.77 7.63 -23.76
N ARG A 124 2.62 7.18 -24.27
CA ARG A 124 2.21 5.78 -24.31
C ARG A 124 3.31 4.85 -24.81
N GLN A 125 3.92 5.19 -25.96
CA GLN A 125 4.95 4.35 -26.55
C GLN A 125 6.21 4.30 -25.69
N VAL A 126 6.67 5.44 -25.18
CA VAL A 126 7.87 5.53 -24.35
C VAL A 126 7.69 4.76 -23.04
N LEU A 127 6.50 4.91 -22.41
CA LEU A 127 6.11 4.17 -21.21
C LEU A 127 6.09 2.66 -21.46
N SER A 128 5.44 2.24 -22.55
CA SER A 128 5.36 0.82 -22.92
C SER A 128 6.74 0.21 -23.18
N ASP A 129 7.60 0.91 -23.89
CA ASP A 129 8.95 0.44 -24.22
C ASP A 129 9.82 0.33 -22.96
N GLU A 130 9.75 1.31 -22.05
CA GLU A 130 10.54 1.26 -20.82
C GLU A 130 10.03 0.21 -19.85
N ILE A 131 8.71 0.10 -19.65
CA ILE A 131 8.10 -0.96 -18.82
C ILE A 131 8.50 -2.34 -19.36
N ARG A 132 8.41 -2.54 -20.69
CA ARG A 132 8.83 -3.78 -21.33
C ARG A 132 10.31 -4.07 -21.08
N ARG A 133 11.18 -3.07 -21.25
CA ARG A 133 12.62 -3.20 -21.00
C ARG A 133 12.93 -3.65 -19.58
N GLN A 134 12.25 -3.05 -18.58
CA GLN A 134 12.42 -3.45 -17.18
C GLN A 134 11.87 -4.87 -16.92
N ALA A 135 10.75 -5.24 -17.55
CA ALA A 135 10.17 -6.56 -17.44
C ALA A 135 11.05 -7.66 -18.07
N GLU A 136 11.63 -7.41 -19.25
CA GLU A 136 12.54 -8.33 -19.93
C GLU A 136 13.84 -8.58 -19.15
N GLN A 137 14.22 -7.65 -18.27
CA GLN A 137 15.38 -7.82 -17.39
C GLN A 137 15.05 -8.62 -16.11
N CYS A 138 13.82 -9.09 -15.97
CA CYS A 138 13.38 -9.94 -14.89
C CYS A 138 13.27 -11.39 -15.34
N ASP A 139 13.91 -12.31 -14.59
CA ASP A 139 13.77 -13.75 -14.82
C ASP A 139 12.38 -14.26 -14.40
N SER A 140 11.80 -13.64 -13.35
CA SER A 140 10.50 -14.01 -12.80
C SER A 140 9.79 -12.78 -12.22
N LEU A 141 9.15 -12.01 -13.09
CA LEU A 141 8.37 -10.83 -12.69
C LEU A 141 7.10 -11.26 -11.94
N GLN A 142 6.96 -10.85 -10.69
CA GLN A 142 5.83 -11.20 -9.83
C GLN A 142 4.84 -10.05 -9.68
N SER A 143 5.33 -8.82 -9.48
CA SER A 143 4.44 -7.68 -9.27
C SER A 143 5.00 -6.36 -9.79
N PHE A 144 4.07 -5.47 -10.11
CA PHE A 144 4.31 -4.04 -10.24
C PHE A 144 3.83 -3.34 -8.96
N MET A 145 4.69 -2.52 -8.38
CA MET A 145 4.36 -1.71 -7.22
C MET A 145 4.32 -0.25 -7.64
N MET A 146 3.14 0.36 -7.58
CA MET A 146 2.97 1.77 -7.96
C MET A 146 2.87 2.66 -6.73
N ILE A 147 3.50 3.83 -6.81
CA ILE A 147 3.44 4.87 -5.78
C ILE A 147 3.09 6.19 -6.47
N HIS A 148 1.96 6.79 -6.11
CA HIS A 148 1.52 8.06 -6.67
C HIS A 148 0.58 8.81 -5.73
N SER A 149 0.35 10.10 -5.99
CA SER A 149 -0.65 10.91 -5.28
C SER A 149 -1.99 10.90 -6.00
N MET A 150 -3.08 11.12 -5.24
CA MET A 150 -4.44 11.22 -5.77
C MET A 150 -4.89 12.67 -6.04
N GLY A 151 -4.23 13.66 -5.43
CA GLY A 151 -4.65 15.07 -5.52
C GLY A 151 -4.08 15.83 -6.71
N GLY A 152 -2.85 15.50 -7.16
CA GLY A 152 -2.17 16.18 -8.26
C GLY A 152 -2.59 15.67 -9.65
N GLY A 153 -2.14 16.33 -10.72
CA GLY A 153 -2.45 15.94 -12.09
C GLY A 153 -1.59 14.79 -12.61
N THR A 154 -0.26 14.83 -12.41
CA THR A 154 0.67 13.78 -12.86
C THR A 154 0.43 12.48 -12.10
N GLY A 155 0.45 12.54 -10.76
CA GLY A 155 0.28 11.34 -9.93
C GLY A 155 -1.06 10.66 -10.15
N SER A 156 -2.16 11.39 -10.10
CA SER A 156 -3.51 10.86 -10.29
C SER A 156 -3.81 10.49 -11.74
N GLY A 157 -3.52 11.39 -12.70
CA GLY A 157 -3.86 11.21 -14.12
C GLY A 157 -2.93 10.24 -14.83
N LEU A 158 -1.64 10.57 -14.89
CA LEU A 158 -0.67 9.72 -15.59
C LEU A 158 -0.40 8.42 -14.81
N GLY A 159 -0.47 8.44 -13.47
CA GLY A 159 -0.36 7.23 -12.67
C GLY A 159 -1.44 6.21 -13.00
N THR A 160 -2.70 6.64 -13.07
CA THR A 160 -3.81 5.73 -13.43
C THR A 160 -3.77 5.32 -14.90
N PHE A 161 -3.27 6.16 -15.81
CA PHE A 161 -3.01 5.74 -17.19
C PHE A 161 -1.97 4.62 -17.26
N ILE A 162 -0.86 4.76 -16.52
CA ILE A 162 0.16 3.70 -16.45
C ILE A 162 -0.43 2.43 -15.86
N LEU A 163 -1.30 2.53 -14.86
CA LEU A 163 -1.95 1.36 -14.27
C LEU A 163 -2.81 0.60 -15.28
N SER A 164 -3.62 1.30 -16.08
CA SER A 164 -4.40 0.68 -17.16
C SER A 164 -3.50 0.07 -18.25
N LEU A 165 -2.37 0.72 -18.56
CA LEU A 165 -1.38 0.19 -19.49
C LEU A 165 -0.71 -1.09 -18.96
N LEU A 166 -0.41 -1.17 -17.66
CA LEU A 166 0.12 -2.38 -17.02
C LEU A 166 -0.89 -3.52 -17.06
N ASP A 167 -2.17 -3.24 -16.86
CA ASP A 167 -3.25 -4.22 -16.98
C ASP A 167 -3.36 -4.77 -18.40
N GLU A 168 -3.28 -3.90 -19.41
CA GLU A 168 -3.31 -4.27 -20.81
C GLU A 168 -2.10 -5.14 -21.21
N MET A 169 -0.88 -4.72 -20.80
CA MET A 169 0.36 -5.40 -21.22
C MET A 169 0.66 -6.67 -20.41
N TYR A 170 0.33 -6.68 -19.12
CA TYR A 170 0.71 -7.74 -18.17
C TYR A 170 -0.46 -8.17 -17.28
N PRO A 171 -1.56 -8.70 -17.83
CA PRO A 171 -2.78 -9.00 -17.07
C PRO A 171 -2.61 -10.07 -15.98
N LYS A 172 -1.52 -10.85 -16.04
CA LYS A 172 -1.21 -11.91 -15.06
C LYS A 172 -0.25 -11.48 -13.95
N VAL A 173 0.32 -10.28 -14.05
CA VAL A 173 1.27 -9.76 -13.08
C VAL A 173 0.50 -8.91 -12.06
N CYS A 174 0.71 -9.19 -10.78
CA CYS A 174 0.02 -8.50 -9.69
C CYS A 174 0.36 -7.00 -9.65
N ARG A 175 -0.65 -6.14 -9.56
CA ARG A 175 -0.54 -4.66 -9.48
C ARG A 175 -0.93 -4.18 -8.10
N ILE A 176 0.08 -3.81 -7.31
CA ILE A 176 -0.10 -3.27 -5.95
C ILE A 176 0.11 -1.77 -6.01
N VAL A 177 -0.90 -1.00 -5.63
CA VAL A 177 -0.85 0.46 -5.69
C VAL A 177 -0.88 1.05 -4.29
N THR A 178 0.01 2.00 -4.03
CA THR A 178 0.04 2.80 -2.80
C THR A 178 -0.30 4.25 -3.14
N PRO A 179 -1.60 4.59 -3.23
CA PRO A 179 -2.04 5.93 -3.52
C PRO A 179 -2.04 6.78 -2.26
N VAL A 180 -1.51 8.01 -2.36
CA VAL A 180 -1.52 8.98 -1.27
C VAL A 180 -2.70 9.94 -1.46
N TYR A 181 -3.68 9.84 -0.56
CA TYR A 181 -4.85 10.72 -0.56
C TYR A 181 -4.50 12.11 0.01
N PRO A 182 -5.04 13.16 -0.59
CA PRO A 182 -4.81 14.53 -0.13
C PRO A 182 -5.45 14.78 1.23
N SER A 183 -4.86 15.67 2.02
CA SER A 183 -5.42 16.13 3.27
C SER A 183 -6.73 16.92 3.07
N LYS A 184 -7.46 17.18 4.16
CA LYS A 184 -8.65 18.03 4.12
C LYS A 184 -8.33 19.49 3.80
N ASP A 185 -7.17 19.93 4.23
CA ASP A 185 -6.66 21.30 4.10
C ASP A 185 -5.64 21.40 2.93
N ASP A 186 -5.81 20.57 1.88
CA ASP A 186 -4.95 20.60 0.70
C ASP A 186 -5.14 21.89 -0.11
N ASP A 187 -4.02 22.48 -0.53
CA ASP A 187 -4.01 23.73 -1.33
C ASP A 187 -4.61 23.54 -2.73
N VAL A 188 -4.75 22.31 -3.22
CA VAL A 188 -5.27 21.98 -4.55
C VAL A 188 -6.79 21.86 -4.53
N ILE A 189 -7.49 22.89 -5.01
CA ILE A 189 -8.97 22.95 -5.02
C ILE A 189 -9.58 21.81 -5.85
N THR A 190 -8.94 21.38 -6.93
CA THR A 190 -9.40 20.32 -7.83
C THR A 190 -9.12 18.90 -7.34
N SER A 191 -8.45 18.75 -6.22
CA SER A 191 -8.08 17.49 -5.58
C SER A 191 -9.22 16.47 -5.49
N PRO A 192 -10.48 16.85 -5.12
CA PRO A 192 -11.61 15.91 -5.08
C PRO A 192 -11.97 15.35 -6.46
N TYR A 193 -11.87 16.14 -7.53
CA TYR A 193 -12.10 15.67 -8.90
C TYR A 193 -11.05 14.64 -9.30
N ASN A 194 -9.77 14.99 -9.12
CA ASN A 194 -8.65 14.11 -9.45
C ASN A 194 -8.75 12.79 -8.67
N SER A 195 -9.08 12.85 -7.38
CA SER A 195 -9.18 11.66 -6.54
C SER A 195 -10.35 10.74 -6.93
N VAL A 196 -11.51 11.28 -7.29
CA VAL A 196 -12.67 10.46 -7.72
C VAL A 196 -12.40 9.81 -9.07
N LEU A 197 -11.85 10.55 -10.04
CA LEU A 197 -11.47 10.02 -11.35
C LEU A 197 -10.40 8.93 -11.21
N ALA A 198 -9.38 9.17 -10.39
CA ALA A 198 -8.33 8.20 -10.13
C ALA A 198 -8.86 6.96 -9.37
N THR A 199 -9.79 7.11 -8.44
CA THR A 199 -10.39 5.98 -7.72
C THR A 199 -11.15 5.05 -8.66
N ARG A 200 -11.81 5.56 -9.70
CA ARG A 200 -12.44 4.73 -10.75
C ARG A 200 -11.41 3.80 -11.39
N GLU A 201 -10.31 4.36 -11.88
CA GLU A 201 -9.26 3.58 -12.54
C GLU A 201 -8.58 2.58 -11.58
N LEU A 202 -8.36 2.98 -10.32
CA LEU A 202 -7.83 2.06 -9.30
C LEU A 202 -8.79 0.89 -9.07
N THR A 203 -10.09 1.14 -9.01
CA THR A 203 -11.11 0.10 -8.78
C THR A 203 -11.20 -0.88 -9.95
N GLU A 204 -10.89 -0.44 -11.17
CA GLU A 204 -10.97 -1.25 -12.38
C GLU A 204 -9.68 -2.04 -12.67
N HIS A 205 -8.50 -1.45 -12.41
CA HIS A 205 -7.22 -1.96 -12.90
C HIS A 205 -6.24 -2.44 -11.81
N ALA A 206 -6.46 -2.14 -10.54
CA ALA A 206 -5.57 -2.59 -9.48
C ALA A 206 -6.00 -3.94 -8.89
N ASP A 207 -5.04 -4.78 -8.48
CA ASP A 207 -5.32 -6.02 -7.74
C ASP A 207 -5.33 -5.81 -6.22
N CYS A 208 -4.55 -4.84 -5.75
CA CYS A 208 -4.47 -4.47 -4.34
C CYS A 208 -4.15 -2.98 -4.19
N VAL A 209 -4.92 -2.27 -3.40
CA VAL A 209 -4.71 -0.85 -3.11
C VAL A 209 -4.46 -0.66 -1.62
N LEU A 210 -3.36 0.04 -1.30
CA LEU A 210 -2.96 0.41 0.06
C LEU A 210 -3.12 1.93 0.22
N PRO A 211 -4.32 2.42 0.50
CA PRO A 211 -4.55 3.86 0.60
C PRO A 211 -3.86 4.43 1.83
N VAL A 212 -3.24 5.58 1.64
CA VAL A 212 -2.53 6.32 2.67
C VAL A 212 -3.06 7.75 2.69
N ASP A 213 -3.35 8.28 3.86
CA ASP A 213 -3.87 9.63 4.07
C ASP A 213 -2.82 10.52 4.72
N ASN A 214 -2.54 11.67 4.12
CA ASN A 214 -1.57 12.63 4.65
C ASN A 214 -1.91 13.10 6.07
N ASP A 215 -3.18 13.32 6.38
CA ASP A 215 -3.60 13.75 7.72
C ASP A 215 -3.28 12.70 8.78
N SER A 216 -3.54 11.42 8.48
CA SER A 216 -3.20 10.32 9.38
C SER A 216 -1.70 10.20 9.63
N LEU A 217 -0.90 10.39 8.57
CA LEU A 217 0.56 10.36 8.69
C LEU A 217 1.11 11.53 9.51
N ILE A 218 0.55 12.73 9.34
CA ILE A 218 0.90 13.91 10.16
C ILE A 218 0.57 13.64 11.63
N ASP A 219 -0.59 13.04 11.91
CA ASP A 219 -0.98 12.66 13.26
C ASP A 219 -0.02 11.64 13.89
N ILE A 220 0.44 10.64 13.13
CA ILE A 220 1.44 9.66 13.59
C ILE A 220 2.77 10.36 13.92
N VAL A 221 3.26 11.21 13.01
CA VAL A 221 4.52 11.96 13.21
C VAL A 221 4.41 12.86 14.44
N SER A 222 3.34 13.63 14.58
CA SER A 222 3.15 14.58 15.68
C SER A 222 3.13 13.91 17.07
N ARG A 223 2.56 12.70 17.15
CA ARG A 223 2.56 11.89 18.39
C ARG A 223 3.93 11.32 18.73
N CYS A 224 4.72 11.00 17.71
CA CYS A 224 6.07 10.49 17.91
C CYS A 224 7.06 11.60 18.31
N ASP A 225 6.85 12.82 17.81
CA ASP A 225 7.71 13.99 18.09
C ASP A 225 7.32 14.76 19.37
N ASN A 226 6.62 14.15 20.33
CA ASN A 226 6.22 14.75 21.61
C ASN A 226 7.38 15.39 22.44
N SER A 227 8.50 15.71 21.84
CA SER A 227 9.57 16.52 22.38
C SER A 227 9.44 17.97 21.93
N SER A 228 8.59 18.72 22.65
CA SER A 228 8.73 20.15 22.94
C SER A 228 9.31 21.05 21.83
N THR A 229 8.41 21.88 21.23
CA THR A 229 8.70 23.32 21.08
C THR A 229 10.18 23.70 20.91
N LYS A 230 10.82 23.23 19.90
CA LYS A 230 11.88 23.96 19.23
C LYS A 230 11.80 23.63 17.75
N LYS A 231 11.39 24.62 16.97
CA LYS A 231 11.72 24.69 15.54
C LYS A 231 13.23 24.54 15.44
N ASN A 232 13.72 23.31 15.41
CA ASN A 232 15.11 23.09 15.02
C ASN A 232 15.08 23.09 13.50
N ASP A 233 15.67 24.11 13.00
CA ASP A 233 16.09 24.42 11.64
C ASP A 233 17.15 23.39 11.17
N ASP A 234 16.82 22.10 11.23
CA ASP A 234 17.71 21.00 10.80
C ASP A 234 17.55 20.71 9.30
N GLY A 235 17.05 21.67 8.51
CA GLY A 235 17.01 21.55 7.03
C GLY A 235 16.23 20.34 6.48
N ARG A 236 15.43 19.65 7.31
CA ARG A 236 14.61 18.50 6.89
C ARG A 236 13.33 18.99 6.24
N CYS A 237 13.06 18.47 5.03
CA CYS A 237 11.79 18.73 4.39
C CYS A 237 10.63 18.24 5.28
N PRO A 238 9.53 19.00 5.37
CA PRO A 238 8.37 18.65 6.22
C PRO A 238 7.82 17.25 5.95
N PHE A 239 7.95 16.76 4.71
CA PHE A 239 7.44 15.46 4.27
C PHE A 239 8.41 14.28 4.47
N ASP A 240 9.68 14.49 4.88
CA ASP A 240 10.66 13.39 5.02
C ASP A 240 10.21 12.33 6.03
N SER A 241 9.62 12.75 7.13
CA SER A 241 9.09 11.85 8.15
C SER A 241 7.90 11.05 7.65
N ILE A 242 6.97 11.72 6.96
CA ILE A 242 5.79 11.10 6.34
C ILE A 242 6.22 10.09 5.29
N ASN A 243 7.10 10.48 4.37
CA ASN A 243 7.66 9.60 3.34
C ASN A 243 8.37 8.38 3.94
N THR A 244 9.01 8.54 5.11
CA THR A 244 9.65 7.44 5.83
C THR A 244 8.63 6.42 6.34
N ILE A 245 7.44 6.83 6.80
CA ILE A 245 6.38 5.90 7.22
C ILE A 245 5.92 5.06 6.03
N VAL A 246 5.59 5.70 4.91
CA VAL A 246 5.12 4.99 3.70
C VAL A 246 6.20 4.08 3.14
N ALA A 247 7.45 4.54 3.07
CA ALA A 247 8.57 3.70 2.64
C ALA A 247 8.74 2.45 3.52
N ASN A 248 8.61 2.58 4.85
CA ASN A 248 8.67 1.44 5.78
C ASN A 248 7.46 0.51 5.64
N LEU A 249 6.26 1.04 5.33
CA LEU A 249 5.11 0.21 5.00
C LEU A 249 5.44 -0.71 3.83
N ILE A 250 5.96 -0.16 2.74
CA ILE A 250 6.37 -0.91 1.54
C ILE A 250 7.50 -1.89 1.88
N LEU A 251 8.49 -1.50 2.69
CA LEU A 251 9.57 -2.38 3.12
C LEU A 251 9.08 -3.56 3.97
N ASN A 252 8.10 -3.35 4.83
CA ASN A 252 7.51 -4.43 5.63
C ASN A 252 6.65 -5.35 4.76
N LEU A 253 5.89 -4.79 3.82
CA LEU A 253 5.10 -5.54 2.84
C LEU A 253 5.98 -6.49 2.01
N THR A 254 7.12 -5.99 1.54
CA THR A 254 8.05 -6.71 0.67
C THR A 254 9.09 -7.54 1.42
N SER A 255 8.98 -7.63 2.74
CA SER A 255 10.01 -8.29 3.57
C SER A 255 10.23 -9.76 3.19
N SER A 256 9.16 -10.51 2.92
CA SER A 256 9.25 -11.93 2.53
C SER A 256 9.83 -12.14 1.13
N SER A 257 9.69 -11.17 0.22
CA SER A 257 10.32 -11.21 -1.10
C SER A 257 11.82 -10.90 -1.05
N ARG A 258 12.27 -10.21 0.00
CA ARG A 258 13.67 -9.79 0.17
C ARG A 258 14.46 -10.66 1.13
N PHE A 259 13.80 -11.29 2.09
CA PHE A 259 14.47 -12.05 3.14
C PHE A 259 13.71 -13.34 3.42
N ASP A 260 14.45 -14.43 3.58
CA ASP A 260 13.86 -15.71 3.96
C ASP A 260 13.30 -15.69 5.38
N GLY A 261 12.20 -16.39 5.59
CA GLY A 261 11.53 -16.51 6.87
C GLY A 261 10.81 -17.85 7.02
N PRO A 262 10.38 -18.21 8.24
CA PRO A 262 9.65 -19.44 8.48
C PRO A 262 8.26 -19.48 7.81
N LEU A 263 7.66 -18.30 7.59
CA LEU A 263 6.39 -18.13 6.91
C LEU A 263 6.51 -16.98 5.91
N ASN A 264 6.92 -17.32 4.71
CA ASN A 264 6.98 -16.35 3.63
C ASN A 264 5.56 -16.09 3.10
N VAL A 265 5.31 -14.83 2.79
CA VAL A 265 4.09 -14.37 2.11
C VAL A 265 4.52 -13.61 0.89
N ASP A 266 4.32 -14.19 -0.27
CA ASP A 266 4.59 -13.54 -1.54
C ASP A 266 3.60 -12.40 -1.80
N LEU A 267 4.04 -11.40 -2.58
CA LEU A 267 3.20 -10.23 -2.87
C LEU A 267 1.90 -10.62 -3.60
N SER A 268 1.93 -11.62 -4.46
CA SER A 268 0.73 -12.16 -5.14
C SER A 268 -0.24 -12.87 -4.19
N GLU A 269 0.25 -13.40 -3.07
CA GLU A 269 -0.60 -14.05 -2.07
C GLU A 269 -1.43 -13.05 -1.26
N ILE A 270 -1.02 -11.77 -1.22
CA ILE A 270 -1.75 -10.73 -0.48
C ILE A 270 -3.14 -10.52 -1.07
N PRO A 271 -3.31 -10.13 -2.35
CA PRO A 271 -4.64 -10.01 -2.93
C PRO A 271 -5.39 -11.35 -2.95
N MET A 272 -4.70 -12.46 -3.23
CA MET A 272 -5.31 -13.79 -3.28
C MET A 272 -5.98 -14.20 -1.95
N ASN A 273 -5.41 -13.82 -0.81
CA ASN A 273 -5.94 -14.16 0.51
C ASN A 273 -6.81 -13.06 1.13
N LEU A 274 -6.56 -11.79 0.80
CA LEU A 274 -7.21 -10.65 1.47
C LEU A 274 -8.30 -9.99 0.63
N VAL A 275 -8.40 -10.32 -0.66
CA VAL A 275 -9.34 -9.72 -1.59
C VAL A 275 -10.28 -10.78 -2.17
N PRO A 276 -11.37 -11.14 -1.46
CA PRO A 276 -12.32 -12.14 -1.93
C PRO A 276 -13.21 -11.64 -3.09
N TYR A 277 -13.38 -10.32 -3.23
CA TYR A 277 -14.13 -9.69 -4.32
C TYR A 277 -13.23 -8.71 -5.09
N PRO A 278 -13.14 -8.80 -6.42
CA PRO A 278 -12.18 -8.06 -7.22
C PRO A 278 -12.18 -6.55 -7.00
N ARG A 279 -13.34 -5.91 -6.84
CA ARG A 279 -13.47 -4.46 -6.65
C ARG A 279 -13.18 -3.99 -5.22
N MET A 280 -13.26 -4.90 -4.25
CA MET A 280 -13.09 -4.62 -2.82
C MET A 280 -11.66 -4.92 -2.35
N HIS A 281 -10.71 -4.36 -3.07
CA HIS A 281 -9.28 -4.61 -2.91
C HIS A 281 -8.52 -3.51 -2.15
N TYR A 282 -9.25 -2.64 -1.44
CA TYR A 282 -8.67 -1.57 -0.63
C TYR A 282 -8.35 -2.08 0.77
N LEU A 283 -7.06 -2.14 1.11
CA LEU A 283 -6.58 -2.66 2.38
C LEU A 283 -6.12 -1.53 3.31
N ILE A 284 -6.73 -1.43 4.48
CA ILE A 284 -6.32 -0.50 5.53
C ILE A 284 -5.04 -1.03 6.15
N SER A 285 -3.99 -0.23 6.18
CA SER A 285 -2.70 -0.61 6.72
C SER A 285 -2.42 0.05 8.08
N SER A 286 -1.74 -0.68 8.96
CA SER A 286 -1.26 -0.19 10.25
C SER A 286 0.14 -0.76 10.52
N GLN A 287 1.03 0.06 11.06
CA GLN A 287 2.43 -0.32 11.28
C GLN A 287 2.91 0.02 12.68
N ILE A 288 3.51 -0.96 13.37
CA ILE A 288 4.09 -0.81 14.70
C ILE A 288 5.50 -1.41 14.75
N PRO A 289 6.45 -0.73 15.42
CA PRO A 289 6.41 0.64 15.92
C PRO A 289 6.48 1.65 14.77
N ALA A 290 6.13 2.90 15.05
CA ALA A 290 6.42 3.97 14.09
C ALA A 290 7.93 4.05 13.85
N PRO A 291 8.41 4.27 12.60
CA PRO A 291 9.81 4.10 12.21
C PRO A 291 10.74 5.24 12.66
N PHE A 292 10.41 5.92 13.76
CA PHE A 292 11.20 7.03 14.30
C PHE A 292 12.00 6.61 15.53
N LYS A 293 13.24 7.11 15.65
CA LYS A 293 14.02 7.02 16.86
C LYS A 293 13.46 8.01 17.87
N THR A 294 12.57 7.58 18.73
CA THR A 294 12.22 8.35 19.91
C THR A 294 13.40 8.36 20.85
N LYS A 295 13.80 9.56 21.32
CA LYS A 295 14.90 9.74 22.30
C LYS A 295 14.61 9.03 23.63
N THR A 296 13.37 8.67 23.89
CA THR A 296 12.95 7.87 25.03
C THR A 296 12.56 6.48 24.52
N ASN A 297 13.23 5.43 25.00
CA ASN A 297 12.90 4.02 24.76
C ASN A 297 11.48 3.61 25.22
N SER A 298 10.65 4.57 25.59
CA SER A 298 9.32 4.37 26.15
C SER A 298 8.24 4.04 25.11
N SER A 299 8.49 4.29 23.82
CA SER A 299 7.50 4.05 22.76
C SER A 299 7.56 2.64 22.15
N ILE A 300 8.59 1.85 22.46
CA ILE A 300 8.67 0.46 22.00
C ILE A 300 7.92 -0.41 23.01
N PRO A 301 6.78 -1.03 22.63
CA PRO A 301 6.02 -1.90 23.52
C PRO A 301 6.92 -3.04 24.02
N ARG A 302 7.00 -3.21 25.34
CA ARG A 302 7.81 -4.26 25.98
C ARG A 302 7.12 -5.63 25.94
N ASN A 303 5.80 -5.63 25.73
CA ASN A 303 4.98 -6.85 25.77
C ASN A 303 4.40 -7.14 24.38
N ILE A 304 4.59 -8.36 23.89
CA ILE A 304 4.07 -8.84 22.59
C ILE A 304 2.55 -8.64 22.50
N ASN A 305 1.81 -8.91 23.56
CA ASN A 305 0.35 -8.74 23.58
C ASN A 305 -0.08 -7.28 23.33
N GLN A 306 0.76 -6.31 23.74
CA GLN A 306 0.51 -4.90 23.51
C GLN A 306 0.74 -4.54 22.04
N ILE A 307 1.76 -5.10 21.40
CA ILE A 307 2.07 -4.88 19.98
C ILE A 307 0.84 -5.24 19.12
N PHE A 308 0.24 -6.39 19.37
CA PHE A 308 -0.93 -6.86 18.62
C PHE A 308 -2.19 -6.01 18.88
N ARG A 309 -2.38 -5.52 20.09
CA ARG A 309 -3.49 -4.61 20.42
C ARG A 309 -3.31 -3.25 19.76
N ASP A 310 -2.10 -2.71 19.85
CA ASP A 310 -1.77 -1.41 19.26
C ASP A 310 -1.88 -1.44 17.73
N ALA A 311 -1.61 -2.60 17.09
CA ALA A 311 -1.74 -2.79 15.65
C ALA A 311 -3.16 -2.54 15.11
N LEU A 312 -4.17 -2.73 15.92
CA LEU A 312 -5.56 -2.42 15.56
C LEU A 312 -5.99 -1.01 16.00
N SER A 313 -5.12 -0.30 16.73
CA SER A 313 -5.44 1.04 17.20
C SER A 313 -5.47 2.05 16.02
N PRO A 314 -6.46 2.96 15.97
CA PRO A 314 -6.51 4.04 14.98
C PRO A 314 -5.25 4.92 14.95
N HIS A 315 -4.48 4.91 16.04
CA HIS A 315 -3.28 5.74 16.19
C HIS A 315 -2.12 5.34 15.28
N PHE A 316 -2.10 4.13 14.77
CA PHE A 316 -1.03 3.58 13.91
C PHE A 316 -1.51 3.26 12.50
N GLN A 317 -2.77 3.54 12.21
CA GLN A 317 -3.34 3.34 10.88
C GLN A 317 -2.91 4.46 9.93
N THR A 318 -2.62 4.09 8.69
CA THR A 318 -2.24 5.04 7.64
C THR A 318 -3.44 5.74 7.00
N LEU A 319 -4.65 5.35 7.39
CA LEU A 319 -5.90 5.92 6.93
C LEU A 319 -6.77 6.33 8.13
N ARG A 320 -7.46 7.45 8.04
CA ARG A 320 -8.30 7.99 9.12
C ARG A 320 -9.66 7.28 9.17
N VAL A 321 -9.67 6.04 9.65
CA VAL A 321 -10.86 5.20 9.84
C VAL A 321 -10.84 4.53 11.20
N GLN A 322 -12.00 4.05 11.69
CA GLN A 322 -12.15 3.44 13.00
C GLN A 322 -12.73 2.02 12.92
N PRO A 323 -11.94 1.00 12.52
CA PRO A 323 -12.42 -0.37 12.37
C PRO A 323 -13.00 -0.99 13.66
N GLN A 324 -12.57 -0.50 14.82
CA GLN A 324 -13.05 -1.03 16.11
C GLN A 324 -14.48 -0.62 16.45
N ILE A 325 -14.97 0.47 15.87
CA ILE A 325 -16.29 1.04 16.20
C ILE A 325 -17.30 0.66 15.12
N ASN A 326 -16.91 0.78 13.84
CA ASN A 326 -17.81 0.67 12.71
C ASN A 326 -17.34 -0.41 11.73
N GLY A 327 -18.25 -1.30 11.33
CA GLY A 327 -18.04 -2.24 10.23
C GLY A 327 -17.54 -3.62 10.63
N ILE A 328 -17.15 -4.40 9.62
CA ILE A 328 -16.84 -5.83 9.73
C ILE A 328 -15.57 -6.13 8.95
N TYR A 329 -14.72 -7.01 9.49
CA TYR A 329 -13.54 -7.53 8.80
C TYR A 329 -13.93 -8.56 7.73
N ILE A 330 -13.45 -8.36 6.53
CA ILE A 330 -13.60 -9.31 5.42
C ILE A 330 -12.43 -10.28 5.44
N ALA A 331 -11.21 -9.77 5.60
CA ALA A 331 -9.98 -10.52 5.76
C ALA A 331 -8.93 -9.67 6.47
N CYS A 332 -7.93 -10.31 7.09
CA CYS A 332 -6.84 -9.61 7.78
C CYS A 332 -5.51 -10.31 7.56
N GLY A 333 -4.49 -9.56 7.15
CA GLY A 333 -3.11 -10.02 7.03
C GLY A 333 -2.23 -9.39 8.10
N MET A 334 -1.30 -10.18 8.66
CA MET A 334 -0.29 -9.71 9.59
C MET A 334 1.09 -10.17 9.16
N ILE A 335 1.98 -9.23 8.89
CA ILE A 335 3.38 -9.51 8.53
C ILE A 335 4.26 -9.03 9.66
N LEU A 336 4.87 -9.98 10.34
CA LEU A 336 5.76 -9.73 11.48
C LEU A 336 7.22 -9.91 11.06
N ARG A 337 8.06 -8.99 11.48
CA ARG A 337 9.52 -9.07 11.31
C ARG A 337 10.18 -9.07 12.68
N SER A 338 10.79 -10.18 13.09
CA SER A 338 11.46 -10.29 14.39
C SER A 338 12.35 -11.52 14.46
N LYS A 339 13.46 -11.42 15.21
CA LYS A 339 14.31 -12.56 15.56
C LYS A 339 13.81 -13.36 16.75
N THR A 340 13.00 -12.76 17.61
CA THR A 340 12.72 -13.30 18.97
C THR A 340 11.29 -13.80 19.15
N ILE A 341 10.35 -13.38 18.31
CA ILE A 341 8.94 -13.72 18.46
C ILE A 341 8.66 -15.07 17.82
N GLN A 342 8.03 -15.96 18.59
CA GLN A 342 7.71 -17.32 18.16
C GLN A 342 6.29 -17.43 17.59
N MET A 343 6.06 -18.44 16.75
CA MET A 343 4.76 -18.69 16.13
C MET A 343 3.63 -18.96 17.15
N SER A 344 3.96 -19.59 18.28
CA SER A 344 3.02 -19.83 19.39
C SER A 344 2.47 -18.53 19.97
N ASP A 345 3.34 -17.50 20.11
CA ASP A 345 2.93 -16.19 20.62
C ASP A 345 2.02 -15.47 19.64
N ILE A 346 2.31 -15.59 18.35
CA ILE A 346 1.49 -15.00 17.28
C ILE A 346 0.09 -15.60 17.30
N ARG A 347 -0.02 -16.94 17.28
CA ARG A 347 -1.33 -17.63 17.32
C ARG A 347 -2.15 -17.25 18.55
N ARG A 348 -1.55 -17.30 19.73
CA ARG A 348 -2.22 -16.91 20.99
C ARG A 348 -2.76 -15.47 20.93
N ASN A 349 -2.00 -14.53 20.38
CA ASN A 349 -2.44 -13.14 20.27
C ASN A 349 -3.55 -12.97 19.24
N ILE A 350 -3.50 -13.67 18.11
CA ILE A 350 -4.57 -13.65 17.10
C ILE A 350 -5.87 -14.20 17.69
N ASP A 351 -5.83 -15.32 18.42
CA ASP A 351 -7.01 -15.88 19.09
C ASP A 351 -7.62 -14.89 20.09
N LEU A 352 -6.78 -14.18 20.84
CA LEU A 352 -7.24 -13.12 21.74
C LEU A 352 -7.86 -11.92 21.02
N LEU A 353 -7.33 -11.54 19.85
CA LEU A 353 -7.88 -10.47 19.04
C LEU A 353 -9.22 -10.85 18.40
N LYS A 354 -9.33 -12.08 17.86
CA LYS A 354 -10.59 -12.63 17.34
C LYS A 354 -11.69 -12.56 18.40
N LEU A 355 -11.41 -13.02 19.59
CA LEU A 355 -12.41 -13.08 20.67
C LEU A 355 -12.87 -11.72 21.19
N LYS A 356 -11.99 -10.70 21.17
CA LYS A 356 -12.24 -9.44 21.89
C LYS A 356 -12.48 -8.22 21.01
N HIS A 357 -11.89 -8.19 19.83
CA HIS A 357 -11.74 -6.94 19.09
C HIS A 357 -12.13 -7.00 17.62
N MET A 358 -12.36 -8.18 17.06
CA MET A 358 -12.57 -8.31 15.61
C MET A 358 -13.84 -9.09 15.30
N LYS A 359 -14.73 -8.46 14.53
CA LYS A 359 -15.89 -9.14 13.95
C LYS A 359 -15.59 -9.44 12.50
N PHE A 360 -15.56 -10.73 12.14
CA PHE A 360 -15.40 -11.21 10.79
C PHE A 360 -16.75 -11.51 10.14
N VAL A 361 -16.77 -11.47 8.81
CA VAL A 361 -17.91 -11.99 8.03
C VAL A 361 -18.04 -13.50 8.26
N LYS A 362 -19.26 -14.00 8.44
CA LYS A 362 -19.52 -15.42 8.78
C LYS A 362 -18.99 -16.42 7.75
N TRP A 363 -18.97 -16.05 6.47
CA TRP A 363 -18.45 -16.91 5.41
C TRP A 363 -16.92 -16.94 5.34
N ASN A 364 -16.18 -16.09 6.10
CA ASN A 364 -14.71 -16.04 6.13
C ASN A 364 -14.17 -15.74 7.55
N GLU A 365 -14.65 -16.44 8.55
CA GLU A 365 -14.21 -16.29 9.95
C GLU A 365 -12.71 -16.55 10.15
N ASP A 366 -12.14 -17.43 9.31
CA ASP A 366 -10.72 -17.77 9.28
C ASP A 366 -9.92 -17.01 8.22
N GLY A 367 -10.41 -15.86 7.78
CA GLY A 367 -9.78 -14.99 6.77
C GLY A 367 -8.50 -14.30 7.25
N TRP A 368 -7.53 -15.09 7.74
CA TRP A 368 -6.25 -14.62 8.26
C TRP A 368 -5.09 -15.09 7.40
N LYS A 369 -4.18 -14.15 7.09
CA LYS A 369 -2.87 -14.46 6.53
C LYS A 369 -1.77 -13.97 7.46
N ILE A 370 -0.82 -14.82 7.77
CA ILE A 370 0.31 -14.51 8.66
C ILE A 370 1.60 -14.70 7.91
N GLY A 371 2.45 -13.69 7.94
CA GLY A 371 3.84 -13.75 7.48
C GLY A 371 4.80 -13.54 8.64
N LEU A 372 5.90 -14.28 8.65
CA LEU A 372 6.97 -14.15 9.64
C LEU A 372 8.33 -14.14 8.96
N CYS A 373 8.99 -12.98 9.02
CA CYS A 373 10.35 -12.77 8.55
C CYS A 373 11.31 -12.64 9.75
N ILE A 374 12.46 -13.33 9.69
CA ILE A 374 13.45 -13.33 10.78
C ILE A 374 14.27 -12.03 10.80
N VAL A 375 14.34 -11.30 9.69
CA VAL A 375 15.14 -10.08 9.57
C VAL A 375 14.34 -8.88 10.06
N PRO A 376 14.69 -8.29 11.21
CA PRO A 376 14.01 -7.10 11.72
C PRO A 376 14.32 -5.88 10.84
N PRO A 377 13.52 -4.82 10.87
CA PRO A 377 13.81 -3.58 10.18
C PRO A 377 15.07 -2.92 10.73
N ASN A 378 15.71 -2.10 9.89
CA ASN A 378 16.92 -1.37 10.31
C ASN A 378 16.63 -0.44 11.48
N GLY A 379 17.37 -0.63 12.58
CA GLY A 379 17.27 0.21 13.79
C GLY A 379 16.09 -0.11 14.72
N LEU A 380 15.29 -1.13 14.43
CA LEU A 380 14.18 -1.57 15.26
C LEU A 380 14.31 -3.07 15.59
N PRO A 381 13.91 -3.52 16.80
CA PRO A 381 13.99 -4.93 17.19
C PRO A 381 12.92 -5.80 16.52
N TYR A 382 11.82 -5.22 16.09
CA TYR A 382 10.70 -5.87 15.42
C TYR A 382 9.87 -4.86 14.64
N SER A 383 9.03 -5.34 13.72
CA SER A 383 7.89 -4.60 13.17
C SER A 383 6.71 -5.54 12.92
N LEU A 384 5.51 -5.01 13.11
CA LEU A 384 4.26 -5.66 12.74
C LEU A 384 3.52 -4.74 11.75
N LEU A 385 3.30 -5.25 10.56
CA LEU A 385 2.42 -4.65 9.55
C LEU A 385 1.09 -5.41 9.57
N THR A 386 -0.01 -4.69 9.73
CA THR A 386 -1.37 -5.24 9.60
C THR A 386 -2.00 -4.69 8.33
N LEU A 387 -2.61 -5.56 7.56
CA LEU A 387 -3.37 -5.25 6.34
C LEU A 387 -4.79 -5.77 6.54
N ALA A 388 -5.77 -4.89 6.62
CA ALA A 388 -7.15 -5.25 6.88
C ALA A 388 -8.04 -4.89 5.69
N ASN A 389 -8.70 -5.87 5.10
CA ASN A 389 -9.85 -5.63 4.25
C ASN A 389 -11.05 -5.47 5.18
N HIS A 390 -11.55 -4.24 5.29
CA HIS A 390 -12.55 -3.87 6.28
C HIS A 390 -13.57 -2.90 5.71
N THR A 391 -14.83 -3.10 6.03
CA THR A 391 -15.93 -2.31 5.44
C THR A 391 -15.93 -0.84 5.85
N CYS A 392 -15.23 -0.44 6.91
CA CYS A 392 -15.13 0.97 7.31
C CYS A 392 -14.39 1.86 6.29
N ILE A 393 -13.68 1.28 5.31
CA ILE A 393 -13.08 2.04 4.20
C ILE A 393 -14.12 2.87 3.43
N LYS A 394 -15.38 2.46 3.42
CA LYS A 394 -16.49 3.22 2.82
C LYS A 394 -16.60 4.64 3.36
N GLU A 395 -16.19 4.90 4.61
CA GLU A 395 -16.25 6.23 5.22
C GLU A 395 -15.36 7.22 4.45
N THR A 396 -14.15 6.78 4.05
CA THR A 396 -13.25 7.57 3.21
C THR A 396 -13.87 7.86 1.84
N PHE A 397 -14.54 6.90 1.24
CA PHE A 397 -15.22 7.08 -0.05
C PHE A 397 -16.44 7.98 0.06
N ILE A 398 -17.19 7.91 1.15
CA ILE A 398 -18.33 8.81 1.43
C ILE A 398 -17.83 10.25 1.56
N GLU A 399 -16.79 10.48 2.34
CA GLU A 399 -16.19 11.81 2.50
C GLU A 399 -15.68 12.36 1.16
N LEU A 400 -14.97 11.53 0.37
CA LEU A 400 -14.50 11.91 -0.96
C LEU A 400 -15.67 12.28 -1.89
N LYS A 401 -16.76 11.50 -1.87
CA LYS A 401 -17.99 11.77 -2.64
C LYS A 401 -18.65 13.08 -2.25
N GLU A 402 -18.71 13.40 -0.96
CA GLU A 402 -19.29 14.64 -0.47
C GLU A 402 -18.50 15.87 -0.93
N ARG A 403 -17.17 15.81 -0.83
CA ARG A 403 -16.26 16.85 -1.31
C ARG A 403 -16.41 17.04 -2.83
N PHE A 404 -16.41 15.97 -3.60
CA PHE A 404 -16.65 15.97 -5.04
C PHE A 404 -18.01 16.60 -5.38
N THR A 405 -19.09 16.14 -4.74
CA THR A 405 -20.46 16.58 -5.03
C THR A 405 -20.63 18.08 -4.74
N THR A 406 -19.98 18.59 -3.70
CA THR A 406 -20.02 20.01 -3.32
C THR A 406 -19.44 20.90 -4.42
N LEU A 407 -18.33 20.51 -5.03
CA LEU A 407 -17.71 21.24 -6.14
C LEU A 407 -18.48 21.02 -7.45
N TYR A 408 -18.86 19.80 -7.76
CA TYR A 408 -19.50 19.43 -9.03
C TYR A 408 -20.89 20.04 -9.19
N ARG A 409 -21.67 20.16 -8.10
CA ARG A 409 -22.99 20.82 -8.10
C ARG A 409 -22.90 22.29 -8.55
N ARG A 410 -21.79 22.95 -8.24
CA ARG A 410 -21.50 24.33 -8.63
C ARG A 410 -20.78 24.43 -9.99
N LYS A 411 -20.45 23.31 -10.60
CA LYS A 411 -19.60 23.20 -11.80
C LYS A 411 -18.28 23.99 -11.67
N ALA A 412 -17.76 24.09 -10.43
CA ALA A 412 -16.54 24.83 -10.16
C ALA A 412 -15.35 24.12 -10.83
N HIS A 413 -14.52 24.85 -11.59
CA HIS A 413 -13.33 24.38 -12.28
C HIS A 413 -13.52 23.20 -13.28
N VAL A 414 -14.75 22.81 -13.60
CA VAL A 414 -15.05 21.70 -14.53
C VAL A 414 -14.55 22.02 -15.94
N HIS A 415 -14.59 23.29 -16.36
CA HIS A 415 -14.16 23.73 -17.69
C HIS A 415 -12.68 23.38 -17.98
N HIS A 416 -11.80 23.33 -16.98
CA HIS A 416 -10.41 22.90 -17.18
C HIS A 416 -10.26 21.44 -17.59
N TYR A 417 -11.25 20.61 -17.28
CA TYR A 417 -11.26 19.19 -17.63
C TYR A 417 -11.89 18.92 -18.99
N THR A 418 -12.91 19.72 -19.35
CA THR A 418 -13.68 19.51 -20.58
C THR A 418 -12.89 19.75 -21.86
N ASP A 419 -11.71 20.37 -21.76
CA ASP A 419 -10.77 20.49 -22.89
C ASP A 419 -10.15 19.13 -23.28
N HIS A 420 -10.15 18.15 -22.37
CA HIS A 420 -9.48 16.86 -22.57
C HIS A 420 -10.38 15.64 -22.30
N MET A 421 -11.54 15.80 -21.66
CA MET A 421 -12.46 14.71 -21.36
C MET A 421 -13.93 15.17 -21.43
N GLU A 422 -14.86 14.22 -21.52
CA GLU A 422 -16.28 14.50 -21.53
C GLU A 422 -16.86 14.66 -20.12
N LEU A 423 -17.99 15.39 -19.99
CA LEU A 423 -18.72 15.50 -18.71
C LEU A 423 -19.26 14.15 -18.23
N SER A 424 -19.54 13.23 -19.14
CA SER A 424 -19.93 11.85 -18.87
C SER A 424 -18.93 11.08 -18.00
N ASP A 425 -17.62 11.39 -18.15
CA ASP A 425 -16.56 10.75 -17.34
C ASP A 425 -16.70 11.06 -15.85
N PHE A 426 -17.10 12.29 -15.50
CA PHE A 426 -17.37 12.67 -14.10
C PHE A 426 -18.57 11.91 -13.52
N GLU A 427 -19.63 11.74 -14.33
CA GLU A 427 -20.82 11.02 -13.89
C GLU A 427 -20.55 9.54 -13.72
N GLN A 428 -19.81 8.93 -14.64
CA GLN A 428 -19.37 7.54 -14.54
C GLN A 428 -18.48 7.32 -13.32
N ALA A 429 -17.52 8.20 -13.06
CA ALA A 429 -16.65 8.09 -11.90
C ALA A 429 -17.43 8.23 -10.58
N ARG A 430 -18.40 9.14 -10.52
CA ARG A 430 -19.29 9.27 -9.37
C ARG A 430 -20.16 8.03 -9.17
N GLU A 431 -20.71 7.47 -10.24
CA GLU A 431 -21.53 6.25 -10.18
C GLU A 431 -20.71 5.04 -9.75
N ASN A 432 -19.50 4.86 -10.27
CA ASN A 432 -18.56 3.81 -9.86
C ASN A 432 -18.26 3.90 -8.35
N LEU A 433 -17.99 5.12 -7.85
CA LEU A 433 -17.76 5.34 -6.42
C LEU A 433 -19.01 5.03 -5.56
N ASN A 434 -20.21 5.37 -6.06
CA ASN A 434 -21.46 5.02 -5.40
C ASN A 434 -21.66 3.49 -5.30
N GLN A 435 -21.44 2.80 -6.40
CA GLN A 435 -21.54 1.34 -6.45
C GLN A 435 -20.58 0.69 -5.47
N LEU A 436 -19.33 1.16 -5.41
CA LEU A 436 -18.34 0.66 -4.47
C LEU A 436 -18.78 0.86 -3.00
N ILE A 437 -19.33 2.02 -2.66
CA ILE A 437 -19.87 2.29 -1.32
C ILE A 437 -21.03 1.33 -1.00
N GLU A 438 -21.94 1.10 -1.94
CA GLU A 438 -23.08 0.19 -1.75
C GLU A 438 -22.63 -1.28 -1.63
N GLU A 439 -21.61 -1.72 -2.36
CA GLU A 439 -21.03 -3.04 -2.22
C GLU A 439 -20.52 -3.29 -0.79
N TYR A 440 -19.79 -2.33 -0.20
CA TYR A 440 -19.35 -2.43 1.19
C TYR A 440 -20.52 -2.42 2.20
N LYS A 441 -21.57 -1.61 1.97
CA LYS A 441 -22.77 -1.60 2.82
C LYS A 441 -23.54 -2.92 2.75
N ASN A 442 -23.66 -3.51 1.57
CA ASN A 442 -24.35 -4.78 1.36
C ASN A 442 -23.71 -5.92 2.17
N ILE A 443 -22.37 -5.96 2.28
CA ILE A 443 -21.68 -6.93 3.13
C ILE A 443 -22.05 -6.76 4.60
N GLU A 444 -22.12 -5.52 5.09
CA GLU A 444 -22.52 -5.26 6.48
C GLU A 444 -23.97 -5.68 6.74
N GLN A 445 -24.89 -5.35 5.84
CA GLN A 445 -26.29 -5.71 5.98
C GLN A 445 -26.51 -7.21 5.93
N THR A 446 -25.86 -7.91 5.01
CA THR A 446 -25.96 -9.36 4.87
C THR A 446 -25.44 -10.08 6.11
N SER A 447 -24.32 -9.58 6.69
CA SER A 447 -23.77 -10.15 7.90
C SER A 447 -24.63 -9.84 9.14
N GLY A 448 -25.24 -8.66 9.22
CA GLY A 448 -26.18 -8.28 10.29
C GLY A 448 -27.50 -9.04 10.24
N LEU A 449 -28.03 -9.30 9.07
CA LEU A 449 -29.27 -10.11 8.89
C LEU A 449 -29.05 -11.58 9.32
N LEU A 450 -27.90 -12.16 9.08
CA LEU A 450 -27.56 -13.50 9.53
C LEU A 450 -27.48 -13.58 11.07
N ASP A 451 -27.03 -12.52 11.74
CA ASP A 451 -27.03 -12.46 13.21
C ASP A 451 -28.45 -12.39 13.82
N THR A 452 -29.39 -11.73 13.14
CA THR A 452 -30.81 -11.66 13.60
C THR A 452 -31.51 -12.99 13.40
N THR A 453 -31.30 -13.68 12.28
CA THR A 453 -31.93 -15.00 12.02
C THR A 453 -31.42 -16.11 12.93
N GLU A 454 -30.14 -16.12 13.33
CA GLU A 454 -29.64 -17.09 14.29
C GLU A 454 -30.15 -16.83 15.74
N ASN A 455 -30.34 -15.57 16.11
CA ASN A 455 -30.93 -15.24 17.39
C ASN A 455 -32.42 -15.59 17.45
N GLU A 456 -33.15 -15.52 16.34
CA GLU A 456 -34.54 -15.94 16.27
C GLU A 456 -34.69 -17.46 16.27
N THR A 457 -33.79 -18.21 15.57
CA THR A 457 -33.78 -19.68 15.60
C THR A 457 -33.31 -20.26 16.93
N SER A 458 -32.40 -19.59 17.65
CA SER A 458 -31.98 -20.01 18.99
C SER A 458 -33.03 -19.68 20.07
N SER A 459 -33.88 -18.68 19.89
CA SER A 459 -34.98 -18.35 20.80
C SER A 459 -36.23 -19.20 20.59
N SER A 460 -36.40 -19.82 19.41
CA SER A 460 -37.56 -20.71 19.11
C SER A 460 -37.33 -22.19 19.45
N SER A 461 -36.12 -22.60 19.86
CA SER A 461 -35.81 -23.99 20.20
C SER A 461 -36.00 -24.35 21.69
N SER A 462 -36.59 -23.47 22.50
CA SER A 462 -36.93 -23.76 23.91
C SER A 462 -38.35 -24.23 24.15
N SER A 463 -39.13 -24.57 23.14
CA SER A 463 -40.41 -25.24 23.31
C SER A 463 -40.20 -26.77 23.31
N THR A 464 -40.26 -27.31 24.51
CA THR A 464 -40.32 -28.74 24.83
C THR A 464 -41.30 -29.50 23.94
N THR A 465 -40.83 -30.27 22.99
CA THR A 465 -41.60 -31.37 22.38
C THR A 465 -41.18 -32.65 23.02
N ASN A 466 -42.09 -33.22 23.84
CA ASN A 466 -42.09 -34.58 24.33
C ASN A 466 -42.04 -35.55 23.15
N ILE A 467 -40.93 -36.24 22.96
CA ILE A 467 -40.83 -37.39 22.05
C ILE A 467 -41.16 -38.65 22.87
N PRO A 468 -42.20 -39.46 22.53
CA PRO A 468 -42.47 -40.71 23.25
C PRO A 468 -41.36 -41.73 22.97
N ARG A 469 -40.84 -42.32 24.02
CA ARG A 469 -39.91 -43.47 23.95
C ARG A 469 -40.60 -44.67 23.27
N LEU A 470 -40.13 -45.06 22.14
CA LEU A 470 -40.41 -46.37 21.57
C LEU A 470 -39.48 -47.42 22.25
N ASN A 471 -40.08 -48.30 23.05
CA ASN A 471 -39.45 -49.54 23.47
C ASN A 471 -39.32 -50.47 22.24
N VAL A 472 -38.11 -50.86 21.91
CA VAL A 472 -37.84 -52.00 21.06
C VAL A 472 -37.24 -53.09 21.94
N LEU A 473 -38.06 -54.12 22.13
CA LEU A 473 -37.68 -55.42 22.71
C LEU A 473 -36.93 -56.24 21.64
N SER A 474 -35.99 -57.01 22.13
CA SER A 474 -35.23 -58.15 21.65
C SER A 474 -33.89 -57.91 21.02
#